data_c6a0affb2b096c47efaca04d100fdb80
#
_entry.id   c6a0affb2b096c47efaca04d100fdb80
#
_cell.length_a   1.000
_cell.length_b   1.000
_cell.length_c   1.000
_cell.angle_alpha   90.00
_cell.angle_beta   90.00
_cell.angle_gamma   90.00
#
_symmetry.space_group_name_H-M   'P 1'
#
loop_
_entity.id
_entity.type
_entity.pdbx_description
1 polymer ?
#
loop_
_entity_poly.entity_id
_entity_poly.type
_entity_poly.pdbx_seq_one_letter_code
_entity_poly.pdbx_strand_id
1 'polypeptide(L)' 'MPTRVGTHEAKTHLSEYLNRVAYAGERVIVARHGKPVAALVSVDDLQRLEALDAGQTGAGSEAEREAAFRRRLIE' A
#
# COMPACT_ATOMS: atom_id res chain seq x y z
N MET A 1 -15.26 -1.68 4.77
CA MET A 1 -14.24 -2.31 5.63
C MET A 1 -13.13 -2.88 4.78
N PRO A 2 -11.87 -2.75 5.18
CA PRO A 2 -10.79 -3.34 4.40
C PRO A 2 -10.81 -4.86 4.47
N THR A 3 -10.47 -5.49 3.37
CA THR A 3 -10.30 -6.93 3.30
C THR A 3 -8.95 -7.29 3.91
N ARG A 4 -8.92 -8.32 4.72
CA ARG A 4 -7.68 -8.78 5.36
C ARG A 4 -7.29 -10.14 4.80
N VAL A 5 -6.05 -10.25 4.32
CA VAL A 5 -5.55 -11.49 3.72
C VAL A 5 -4.15 -11.79 4.22
N GLY A 6 -3.78 -13.06 4.19
CA GLY A 6 -2.40 -13.45 4.48
C GLY A 6 -1.49 -13.19 3.30
N THR A 7 -0.18 -13.19 3.57
CA THR A 7 0.82 -12.95 2.51
C THR A 7 0.76 -13.98 1.40
N HIS A 8 0.55 -15.24 1.75
CA HIS A 8 0.46 -16.30 0.76
C HIS A 8 -0.75 -16.11 -0.15
N GLU A 9 -1.90 -15.82 0.44
CA GLU A 9 -3.12 -15.61 -0.33
C GLU A 9 -3.01 -14.36 -1.21
N ALA A 10 -2.45 -13.30 -0.67
CA ALA A 10 -2.23 -12.07 -1.45
C ALA A 10 -1.35 -12.34 -2.66
N LYS A 11 -0.30 -13.14 -2.48
CA LYS A 11 0.60 -13.51 -3.56
C LYS A 11 -0.10 -14.36 -4.62
N THR A 12 -0.87 -15.35 -4.17
CA THR A 12 -1.55 -16.28 -5.07
C THR A 12 -2.64 -15.59 -5.89
N HIS A 13 -3.37 -14.67 -5.29
CA HIS A 13 -4.51 -13.99 -5.92
C HIS A 13 -4.25 -12.50 -6.13
N LEU A 14 -3.01 -12.13 -6.37
CA LEU A 14 -2.63 -10.73 -6.47
C LEU A 14 -3.41 -9.97 -7.55
N SER A 15 -3.56 -10.56 -8.73
CA SER A 15 -4.30 -9.91 -9.81
C SER A 15 -5.75 -9.63 -9.44
N GLU A 16 -6.39 -10.56 -8.74
CA GLU A 16 -7.77 -10.38 -8.29
C GLU A 16 -7.88 -9.23 -7.29
N TYR A 17 -6.97 -9.19 -6.31
CA TYR A 17 -6.99 -8.11 -5.34
C TYR A 17 -6.64 -6.77 -5.95
N LEU A 18 -5.73 -6.74 -6.92
CA LEU A 18 -5.41 -5.51 -7.64
C LEU A 18 -6.63 -4.97 -8.39
N ASN A 19 -7.41 -5.85 -9.00
CA ASN A 19 -8.64 -5.44 -9.68
C ASN A 19 -9.65 -4.85 -8.69
N ARG A 20 -9.84 -5.46 -7.55
CA ARG A 20 -10.73 -4.95 -6.52
C ARG A 20 -10.30 -3.59 -6.01
N VAL A 21 -9.00 -3.44 -5.78
CA VAL A 21 -8.44 -2.19 -5.30
C VAL A 21 -8.56 -1.10 -6.37
N ALA A 22 -8.20 -1.41 -7.60
CA ALA A 22 -8.17 -0.42 -8.67
C ALA A 22 -9.57 0.02 -9.12
N TYR A 23 -10.49 -0.93 -9.22
CA TYR A 23 -11.81 -0.64 -9.82
C TYR A 23 -12.92 -0.47 -8.79
N ALA A 24 -12.85 -1.19 -7.70
CA ALA A 24 -13.89 -1.09 -6.66
C ALA A 24 -13.49 -0.15 -5.51
N GLY A 25 -12.26 0.33 -5.50
CA GLY A 25 -11.81 1.20 -4.42
C GLY A 25 -11.64 0.50 -3.09
N GLU A 26 -11.53 -0.83 -3.10
CA GLU A 26 -11.31 -1.58 -1.88
C GLU A 26 -9.91 -1.38 -1.35
N ARG A 27 -9.76 -1.54 -0.05
CA ARG A 27 -8.46 -1.56 0.61
C ARG A 27 -8.20 -2.97 1.09
N VAL A 28 -7.01 -3.50 0.82
CA VAL A 28 -6.64 -4.86 1.22
C VAL A 28 -5.46 -4.79 2.16
N ILE A 29 -5.64 -5.34 3.35
CA ILE A 29 -4.57 -5.40 4.35
C ILE A 29 -3.90 -6.76 4.25
N VAL A 30 -2.59 -6.76 4.05
CA VAL A 30 -1.79 -7.98 3.99
C VAL A 30 -1.18 -8.21 5.36
N ALA A 31 -1.44 -9.39 5.92
CA ALA A 31 -0.96 -9.75 7.25
C ALA A 31 0.03 -10.90 7.16
N ARG A 32 0.99 -10.89 8.05
CA ARG A 32 1.95 -11.99 8.22
C ARG A 32 1.92 -12.43 9.68
N HIS A 33 1.70 -13.72 9.89
CA HIS A 33 1.59 -14.28 11.26
C HIS A 33 0.56 -13.52 12.10
N GLY A 34 -0.56 -13.16 11.48
CA GLY A 34 -1.63 -12.46 12.18
C GLY A 34 -1.41 -10.97 12.38
N LYS A 35 -0.30 -10.42 11.93
CA LYS A 35 0.01 -9.00 12.08
C LYS A 35 -0.02 -8.29 10.74
N PRO A 36 -0.67 -7.13 10.64
CA PRO A 36 -0.68 -6.37 9.39
C PRO A 36 0.73 -5.84 9.09
N VAL A 37 1.20 -6.10 7.87
CA VAL A 37 2.52 -5.66 7.43
C VAL A 37 2.47 -4.72 6.24
N ALA A 38 1.38 -4.73 5.48
CA ALA A 38 1.25 -3.90 4.29
C ALA A 38 -0.20 -3.72 3.94
N ALA A 39 -0.47 -2.82 3.02
CA ALA A 39 -1.81 -2.61 2.51
C ALA A 39 -1.75 -2.32 1.01
N LEU A 40 -2.75 -2.81 0.29
CA LEU A 40 -2.96 -2.48 -1.11
C LEU A 40 -4.06 -1.45 -1.18
N VAL A 41 -3.76 -0.32 -1.79
CA VAL A 41 -4.73 0.75 -1.97
C VAL A 41 -4.65 1.25 -3.40
N SER A 42 -5.74 1.86 -3.88
CA SER A 42 -5.72 2.45 -5.22
C SER A 42 -4.76 3.64 -5.27
N VAL A 43 -4.31 3.97 -6.47
CA VAL A 43 -3.45 5.13 -6.64
C VAL A 43 -4.15 6.41 -6.19
N ASP A 44 -5.46 6.49 -6.42
CA ASP A 44 -6.25 7.64 -5.96
C ASP A 44 -6.23 7.74 -4.43
N ASP A 45 -6.43 6.63 -3.73
CA ASP A 45 -6.35 6.61 -2.27
C ASP A 45 -4.96 7.00 -1.78
N LEU A 46 -3.94 6.47 -2.43
CA LEU A 46 -2.57 6.80 -2.07
C LEU A 46 -2.29 8.28 -2.20
N GLN A 47 -2.76 8.89 -3.29
CA GLN A 47 -2.59 10.32 -3.51
C GLN A 47 -3.30 11.14 -2.45
N ARG A 48 -4.48 10.72 -2.03
CA ARG A 48 -5.20 11.39 -0.95
C ARG A 48 -4.44 11.30 0.38
N LEU A 49 -3.90 10.13 0.68
CA LEU A 49 -3.13 9.93 1.90
C LEU A 49 -1.84 10.75 1.87
N GLU A 50 -1.17 10.80 0.74
CA GLU A 50 0.03 11.60 0.57
C GLU A 50 -0.26 13.09 0.74
N ALA A 51 -1.39 13.54 0.22
CA ALA A 51 -1.80 14.94 0.38
C ALA A 51 -2.04 15.28 1.86
N LEU A 52 -2.64 14.37 2.61
CA LEU A 52 -2.84 14.56 4.04
C LEU A 52 -1.51 14.59 4.79
N ASP A 53 -0.61 13.67 4.46
CA ASP A 53 0.72 13.63 5.07
C ASP A 53 1.51 14.90 4.78
N ALA A 54 1.48 15.35 3.54
CA ALA A 54 2.20 16.56 3.13
C ALA A 54 1.67 17.80 3.86
N GLY A 55 0.38 17.81 4.17
CA GLY A 55 -0.23 18.90 4.91
C GLY A 55 0.06 18.88 6.39
N GLN A 56 0.47 17.74 6.94
CA GLN A 56 0.64 17.60 8.39
C GLN A 56 2.05 17.80 8.88
N THR A 57 3.04 17.40 8.13
CA THR A 57 4.41 17.44 8.62
C THR A 57 5.40 17.75 7.52
N GLY A 58 6.44 18.44 7.87
CA GLY A 58 7.61 18.51 7.03
C GLY A 58 8.61 17.39 7.30
N ALA A 59 8.24 16.41 8.10
CA ALA A 59 9.17 15.36 8.49
C ALA A 59 9.32 14.32 7.39
N GLY A 60 10.52 14.16 6.88
CA GLY A 60 10.81 13.18 5.85
C GLY A 60 10.24 13.61 4.51
N SER A 61 11.07 14.02 3.61
CA SER A 61 10.61 14.38 2.29
C SER A 61 10.15 13.15 1.51
N GLU A 62 9.17 13.33 0.64
CA GLU A 62 8.74 12.26 -0.24
C GLU A 62 9.90 11.75 -1.09
N ALA A 63 10.79 12.64 -1.48
CA ALA A 63 11.95 12.28 -2.26
C ALA A 63 12.84 11.27 -1.53
N GLU A 64 13.00 11.43 -0.23
CA GLU A 64 13.79 10.49 0.56
C GLU A 64 13.12 9.12 0.64
N ARG A 65 11.80 9.10 0.82
CA ARG A 65 11.06 7.85 0.87
C ARG A 65 11.09 7.14 -0.47
N GLU A 66 10.91 7.87 -1.54
CA GLU A 66 10.99 7.29 -2.89
C GLU A 66 12.36 6.75 -3.21
N ALA A 67 13.40 7.49 -2.83
CA ALA A 67 14.77 7.05 -3.05
C ALA A 67 15.07 5.76 -2.31
N ALA A 68 14.63 5.66 -1.05
CA ALA A 68 14.83 4.46 -0.26
C ALA A 68 14.06 3.29 -0.84
N PHE A 69 12.84 3.52 -1.28
CA PHE A 69 12.00 2.49 -1.88
C PHE A 69 12.60 1.99 -3.20
N ARG A 70 13.04 2.90 -4.05
CA ARG A 70 13.66 2.54 -5.32
C ARG A 70 14.94 1.74 -5.14
N ARG A 71 15.75 2.10 -4.15
CA ARG A 71 16.96 1.36 -3.84
C ARG A 71 16.65 -0.09 -3.51
N ARG A 72 15.63 -0.32 -2.71
CA ARG A 72 15.23 -1.68 -2.35
C ARG A 72 14.74 -2.48 -3.54
N LEU A 73 14.06 -1.83 -4.47
CA LEU A 73 13.56 -2.51 -5.66
C LEU A 73 14.69 -2.86 -6.62
N ILE A 74 15.71 -2.04 -6.70
CA ILE A 74 16.82 -2.24 -7.61
C ILE A 74 17.80 -3.28 -7.08
N GLU A 75 18.01 -3.31 -5.80
CA GLU A 75 18.88 -4.29 -5.15
C GLU A 75 18.11 -5.60 -4.92
#